data_82c145d50cb2da38eb2bfa85d3e49d0e
#
_entry.id   82c145d50cb2da38eb2bfa85d3e49d0e
#
_cell.length_a   1.000
_cell.length_b   1.000
_cell.length_c   1.000
_cell.angle_alpha   90.00
_cell.angle_beta   90.00
_cell.angle_gamma   90.00
#
_symmetry.space_group_name_H-M   'P 1'
#
loop_
_entity.id
_entity.type
_entity.pdbx_description
1 polymer ?
#
loop_
_entity_poly.entity_id
_entity_poly.type
_entity_poly.pdbx_seq_one_letter_code
_entity_poly.pdbx_strand_id
1 'polypeptide(L)'
;MSYFTKIENRGNVKYVIGDMYEPYLIVTKAMFKNAKYVVDRFHYIRYIMDALDDIRIRLQDKYGYNSKEYKLLKNKKNVSLLRKRYIDIDWYVYVKRYVNGRYVYKLPKTILNEMLSISDELDRGYDLKELFLDIVNNSTYETAEQDLLIWIDLCKESKIPEFIEASSTIENWLPYIVSSFIDKRYNNAYTEGLNNKIKVIKRNAYGYKNFIFFRLRLLYILNGTLSGRSKKNDK
;
A
#
# COMPACT_ATOMS: atom_id res chain seq x y z
N MET A 1 19.77 12.02 -14.07
CA MET A 1 20.60 10.91 -14.63
C MET A 1 22.10 11.06 -14.35
N SER A 2 22.69 12.25 -14.41
CA SER A 2 24.13 12.48 -14.18
C SER A 2 24.70 11.93 -12.86
N TYR A 3 23.86 11.79 -11.81
CA TYR A 3 24.28 11.21 -10.54
C TYR A 3 24.63 9.71 -10.66
N PHE A 4 23.78 8.95 -11.34
CA PHE A 4 23.96 7.49 -11.47
C PHE A 4 25.10 7.10 -12.38
N THR A 5 25.50 7.96 -13.34
CA THR A 5 26.63 7.67 -14.23
C THR A 5 27.95 7.53 -13.50
N LYS A 6 28.07 8.13 -12.30
CA LYS A 6 29.26 8.10 -11.43
C LYS A 6 29.38 6.83 -10.59
N ILE A 7 28.34 5.96 -10.59
CA ILE A 7 28.37 4.71 -9.83
C ILE A 7 28.97 3.62 -10.70
N GLU A 8 30.20 3.21 -10.42
CA GLU A 8 30.94 2.23 -11.22
C GLU A 8 30.32 0.84 -11.19
N ASN A 9 29.83 0.39 -10.02
CA ASN A 9 29.28 -0.97 -9.83
C ASN A 9 27.79 -1.10 -10.15
N ARG A 10 27.18 -0.15 -10.87
CA ARG A 10 25.73 -0.20 -11.19
C ARG A 10 25.33 -1.44 -12.01
N GLY A 11 26.27 -2.04 -12.77
CA GLY A 11 26.03 -3.31 -13.49
C GLY A 11 25.76 -4.51 -12.59
N ASN A 12 26.13 -4.44 -11.32
CA ASN A 12 25.90 -5.50 -10.33
C ASN A 12 24.51 -5.42 -9.66
N VAL A 13 23.77 -4.35 -9.92
CA VAL A 13 22.40 -4.20 -9.39
C VAL A 13 21.48 -5.19 -10.10
N LYS A 14 20.88 -6.10 -9.34
CA LYS A 14 19.95 -7.14 -9.85
C LYS A 14 18.49 -6.69 -9.80
N TYR A 15 18.12 -5.90 -8.81
CA TYR A 15 16.75 -5.43 -8.60
C TYR A 15 16.74 -3.96 -8.23
N VAL A 16 15.79 -3.21 -8.77
CA VAL A 16 15.45 -1.86 -8.35
C VAL A 16 14.00 -1.89 -7.88
N ILE A 17 13.80 -1.55 -6.61
CA ILE A 17 12.47 -1.55 -6.00
C ILE A 17 11.97 -0.10 -5.99
N GLY A 18 10.75 0.10 -6.44
CA GLY A 18 10.14 1.42 -6.51
C GLY A 18 8.62 1.40 -6.58
N ASP A 19 8.06 2.58 -6.62
CA ASP A 19 6.62 2.81 -6.73
C ASP A 19 6.14 2.57 -8.17
N MET A 20 4.83 2.49 -8.41
CA MET A 20 4.25 2.48 -9.76
C MET A 20 4.37 3.89 -10.39
N TYR A 21 5.61 4.27 -10.73
CA TYR A 21 5.94 5.58 -11.27
C TYR A 21 6.90 5.45 -12.46
N GLU A 22 6.39 5.75 -13.64
CA GLU A 22 7.09 5.54 -14.91
C GLU A 22 8.50 6.16 -14.98
N PRO A 23 8.77 7.38 -14.47
CA PRO A 23 10.11 7.94 -14.46
C PRO A 23 11.14 7.07 -13.73
N TYR A 24 10.76 6.35 -12.67
CA TYR A 24 11.68 5.42 -12.00
C TYR A 24 12.00 4.20 -12.86
N LEU A 25 11.00 3.70 -13.60
CA LEU A 25 11.18 2.62 -14.55
C LEU A 25 12.13 3.03 -15.70
N ILE A 26 11.95 4.25 -16.24
CA ILE A 26 12.81 4.81 -17.30
C ILE A 26 14.26 4.93 -16.80
N VAL A 27 14.46 5.47 -15.59
CA VAL A 27 15.80 5.58 -14.98
C VAL A 27 16.41 4.21 -14.76
N THR A 28 15.63 3.23 -14.31
CA THR A 28 16.11 1.86 -14.10
C THR A 28 16.60 1.24 -15.41
N LYS A 29 15.78 1.29 -16.46
CA LYS A 29 16.14 0.75 -17.78
C LYS A 29 17.38 1.43 -18.39
N ALA A 30 17.53 2.74 -18.18
CA ALA A 30 18.65 3.51 -18.72
C ALA A 30 19.96 3.32 -17.95
N MET A 31 19.90 3.21 -16.61
CA MET A 31 21.08 3.27 -15.74
C MET A 31 21.50 1.91 -15.20
N PHE A 32 20.57 0.97 -15.03
CA PHE A 32 20.77 -0.33 -14.40
C PHE A 32 20.36 -1.46 -15.37
N LYS A 33 21.10 -1.60 -16.45
CA LYS A 33 20.75 -2.48 -17.60
C LYS A 33 20.50 -3.95 -17.21
N ASN A 34 21.13 -4.43 -16.13
CA ASN A 34 21.00 -5.81 -15.66
C ASN A 34 19.93 -5.95 -14.55
N ALA A 35 19.31 -4.86 -14.14
CA ALA A 35 18.34 -4.87 -13.04
C ALA A 35 16.92 -5.10 -13.54
N LYS A 36 16.17 -5.93 -12.82
CA LYS A 36 14.72 -6.02 -12.93
C LYS A 36 14.07 -4.94 -12.06
N TYR A 37 13.05 -4.27 -12.61
CA TYR A 37 12.23 -3.37 -11.80
C TYR A 37 11.19 -4.18 -11.04
N VAL A 38 11.02 -3.89 -9.76
CA VAL A 38 10.09 -4.54 -8.83
C VAL A 38 9.21 -3.46 -8.22
N VAL A 39 7.90 -3.59 -8.36
CA VAL A 39 6.96 -2.68 -7.71
C VAL A 39 6.83 -3.05 -6.23
N ASP A 40 6.94 -2.05 -5.37
CA ASP A 40 6.70 -2.22 -3.94
C ASP A 40 5.23 -2.58 -3.67
N ARG A 41 5.04 -3.67 -2.90
CA ARG A 41 3.72 -4.21 -2.55
C ARG A 41 2.79 -3.20 -1.91
N PHE A 42 3.33 -2.33 -1.07
CA PHE A 42 2.53 -1.30 -0.39
C PHE A 42 1.76 -0.42 -1.39
N HIS A 43 2.38 -0.08 -2.52
CA HIS A 43 1.79 0.83 -3.50
C HIS A 43 0.60 0.21 -4.23
N TYR A 44 0.71 -1.02 -4.75
CA TYR A 44 -0.41 -1.63 -5.46
C TYR A 44 -1.52 -2.10 -4.52
N ILE A 45 -1.20 -2.55 -3.30
CA ILE A 45 -2.22 -2.83 -2.27
C ILE A 45 -3.00 -1.56 -1.93
N ARG A 46 -2.30 -0.44 -1.79
CA ARG A 46 -2.93 0.86 -1.51
C ARG A 46 -3.94 1.25 -2.58
N TYR A 47 -3.65 1.03 -3.87
CA TYR A 47 -4.59 1.31 -4.96
C TYR A 47 -5.92 0.57 -4.78
N ILE A 48 -5.87 -0.67 -4.37
CA ILE A 48 -7.08 -1.47 -4.15
C ILE A 48 -7.85 -0.99 -2.92
N MET A 49 -7.13 -0.60 -1.86
CA MET A 49 -7.76 -0.03 -0.67
C MET A 49 -8.40 1.32 -0.95
N ASP A 50 -7.77 2.15 -1.78
CA ASP A 50 -8.28 3.45 -2.18
C ASP A 50 -9.51 3.27 -3.08
N ALA A 51 -9.53 2.34 -4.04
CA ALA A 51 -10.70 2.01 -4.85
C ALA A 51 -11.93 1.61 -4.00
N LEU A 52 -11.73 0.78 -2.98
CA LEU A 52 -12.82 0.42 -2.05
C LEU A 52 -13.29 1.64 -1.24
N ASP A 53 -12.38 2.51 -0.82
CA ASP A 53 -12.73 3.73 -0.08
C ASP A 53 -13.48 4.73 -0.96
N ASP A 54 -13.17 4.81 -2.25
CA ASP A 54 -13.86 5.66 -3.22
C ASP A 54 -15.32 5.22 -3.44
N ILE A 55 -15.59 3.90 -3.52
CA ILE A 55 -16.95 3.36 -3.50
C ILE A 55 -17.69 3.82 -2.23
N ARG A 56 -17.07 3.66 -1.07
CA ARG A 56 -17.64 4.08 0.21
C ARG A 56 -17.97 5.57 0.22
N ILE A 57 -17.06 6.43 -0.27
CA ILE A 57 -17.25 7.89 -0.33
C ILE A 57 -18.40 8.21 -1.26
N ARG A 58 -18.42 7.65 -2.47
CA ARG A 58 -19.50 7.84 -3.45
C ARG A 58 -20.86 7.42 -2.91
N LEU A 59 -20.94 6.32 -2.19
CA LEU A 59 -22.16 5.87 -1.52
C LEU A 59 -22.54 6.79 -0.37
N GLN A 60 -21.57 7.21 0.45
CA GLN A 60 -21.82 8.13 1.56
C GLN A 60 -22.47 9.42 1.07
N ASP A 61 -22.04 9.96 -0.08
CA ASP A 61 -22.56 11.22 -0.64
C ASP A 61 -23.99 11.10 -1.19
N LYS A 62 -24.47 9.85 -1.45
CA LYS A 62 -25.87 9.61 -1.84
C LYS A 62 -26.86 9.72 -0.67
N TYR A 63 -26.39 9.59 0.57
CA TYR A 63 -27.22 9.58 1.75
C TYR A 63 -27.24 10.93 2.47
N GLY A 64 -28.40 11.33 3.01
CA GLY A 64 -28.51 12.54 3.82
C GLY A 64 -27.65 12.49 5.08
N TYR A 65 -27.06 13.62 5.46
CA TYR A 65 -26.11 13.77 6.59
C TYR A 65 -26.57 13.12 7.90
N ASN A 66 -27.86 13.08 8.16
CA ASN A 66 -28.45 12.52 9.38
C ASN A 66 -28.86 11.06 9.26
N SER A 67 -28.78 10.46 8.07
CA SER A 67 -29.13 9.06 7.84
C SER A 67 -28.26 8.09 8.63
N LYS A 68 -28.76 6.88 8.85
CA LYS A 68 -28.04 5.80 9.49
C LYS A 68 -26.85 5.36 8.62
N GLU A 69 -27.08 5.26 7.31
CA GLU A 69 -26.12 4.84 6.29
C GLU A 69 -24.95 5.81 6.23
N TYR A 70 -25.22 7.13 6.13
CA TYR A 70 -24.18 8.15 6.15
C TYR A 70 -23.29 8.05 7.39
N LYS A 71 -23.90 7.96 8.58
CA LYS A 71 -23.16 7.86 9.85
C LYS A 71 -22.34 6.57 9.94
N LEU A 72 -22.85 5.46 9.38
CA LEU A 72 -22.17 4.18 9.37
C LEU A 72 -20.93 4.22 8.46
N LEU A 73 -21.08 4.77 7.25
CA LEU A 73 -20.00 4.90 6.25
C LEU A 73 -18.95 5.95 6.63
N LYS A 74 -19.32 7.03 7.33
CA LYS A 74 -18.41 8.11 7.73
C LYS A 74 -17.55 7.79 8.95
N ASN A 75 -17.97 6.89 9.80
CA ASN A 75 -17.30 6.63 11.08
C ASN A 75 -15.90 6.04 10.84
N LYS A 76 -14.84 6.75 11.26
CA LYS A 76 -13.43 6.36 11.06
C LYS A 76 -13.11 4.94 11.56
N LYS A 77 -13.73 4.50 12.68
CA LYS A 77 -13.54 3.15 13.22
C LYS A 77 -14.19 2.09 12.33
N ASN A 78 -15.30 2.41 11.68
CA ASN A 78 -15.95 1.51 10.73
C ASN A 78 -15.16 1.45 9.42
N VAL A 79 -14.68 2.59 8.91
CA VAL A 79 -13.82 2.66 7.72
C VAL A 79 -12.57 1.79 7.91
N SER A 80 -11.99 1.76 9.11
CA SER A 80 -10.85 0.90 9.40
C SER A 80 -11.17 -0.60 9.29
N LEU A 81 -12.44 -1.02 9.42
CA LEU A 81 -12.86 -2.41 9.24
C LEU A 81 -12.88 -2.80 7.76
N LEU A 82 -13.30 -1.90 6.86
CA LEU A 82 -13.25 -2.15 5.40
C LEU A 82 -11.81 -2.40 4.91
N ARG A 83 -10.82 -1.78 5.54
CA ARG A 83 -9.41 -1.94 5.18
C ARG A 83 -8.77 -3.23 5.71
N LYS A 84 -9.37 -3.86 6.73
CA LYS A 84 -8.88 -5.13 7.28
C LYS A 84 -9.33 -6.30 6.39
N ARG A 85 -8.55 -7.38 6.41
CA ARG A 85 -9.04 -8.66 5.92
C ARG A 85 -10.13 -9.19 6.86
N TYR A 86 -11.11 -9.87 6.31
CA TYR A 86 -12.20 -10.43 7.11
C TYR A 86 -11.68 -11.39 8.19
N ILE A 87 -10.64 -12.17 7.86
CA ILE A 87 -10.00 -13.09 8.81
C ILE A 87 -9.30 -12.40 9.97
N ASP A 88 -8.79 -11.17 9.74
CA ASP A 88 -8.05 -10.40 10.75
C ASP A 88 -8.96 -9.54 11.64
N ILE A 89 -10.28 -9.60 11.43
CA ILE A 89 -11.25 -8.87 12.25
C ILE A 89 -11.58 -9.68 13.49
N ASP A 90 -11.26 -9.10 14.65
CA ASP A 90 -11.60 -9.68 15.95
C ASP A 90 -13.10 -9.95 16.07
N TRP A 91 -13.43 -11.18 16.45
CA TRP A 91 -14.81 -11.63 16.62
C TRP A 91 -15.16 -11.86 18.10
N TYR A 92 -14.19 -11.68 19.00
CA TYR A 92 -14.39 -11.79 20.45
C TYR A 92 -14.55 -10.44 21.16
N VAL A 93 -14.09 -9.33 20.57
CA VAL A 93 -14.04 -8.04 21.22
C VAL A 93 -15.23 -7.20 20.80
N TYR A 94 -16.15 -6.98 21.73
CA TYR A 94 -17.28 -6.07 21.51
C TYR A 94 -16.83 -4.62 21.47
N VAL A 95 -17.29 -3.88 20.48
CA VAL A 95 -17.05 -2.45 20.34
C VAL A 95 -18.26 -1.69 20.87
N LYS A 96 -18.02 -0.81 21.86
CA LYS A 96 -19.05 0.08 22.40
C LYS A 96 -19.44 1.13 21.35
N ARG A 97 -20.72 1.22 21.04
CA ARG A 97 -21.31 2.19 20.11
C ARG A 97 -22.43 2.97 20.74
N TYR A 98 -22.54 4.25 20.40
CA TYR A 98 -23.67 5.08 20.81
C TYR A 98 -24.68 5.14 19.65
N VAL A 99 -25.86 4.58 19.86
CA VAL A 99 -26.92 4.48 18.86
C VAL A 99 -28.25 4.88 19.50
N ASN A 100 -28.94 5.86 18.94
CA ASN A 100 -30.25 6.31 19.38
C ASN A 100 -30.34 6.60 20.90
N GLY A 101 -29.37 7.34 21.44
CA GLY A 101 -29.38 7.73 22.85
C GLY A 101 -28.87 6.65 23.83
N ARG A 102 -28.46 5.48 23.34
CA ARG A 102 -28.01 4.36 24.19
C ARG A 102 -26.67 3.81 23.73
N TYR A 103 -25.91 3.27 24.68
CA TYR A 103 -24.73 2.49 24.37
C TYR A 103 -25.12 1.04 24.04
N VAL A 104 -24.68 0.59 22.85
CA VAL A 104 -24.81 -0.80 22.41
C VAL A 104 -23.43 -1.41 22.19
N TYR A 105 -23.31 -2.69 22.39
CA TYR A 105 -22.11 -3.44 22.14
C TYR A 105 -22.32 -4.30 20.90
N LYS A 106 -21.46 -4.14 19.88
CA LYS A 106 -21.52 -4.88 18.63
C LYS A 106 -20.18 -5.53 18.34
N LEU A 107 -20.20 -6.69 17.73
CA LEU A 107 -19.01 -7.31 17.17
C LEU A 107 -18.55 -6.52 15.93
N PRO A 108 -17.23 -6.35 15.72
CA PRO A 108 -16.69 -5.68 14.54
C PRO A 108 -17.21 -6.28 13.22
N LYS A 109 -17.30 -7.62 13.11
CA LYS A 109 -17.85 -8.31 11.93
C LYS A 109 -19.32 -7.95 11.68
N THR A 110 -20.13 -7.80 12.71
CA THR A 110 -21.53 -7.36 12.56
C THR A 110 -21.58 -5.93 12.01
N ILE A 111 -20.70 -5.04 12.48
CA ILE A 111 -20.62 -3.67 11.97
C ILE A 111 -20.19 -3.66 10.49
N LEU A 112 -19.18 -4.49 10.14
CA LEU A 112 -18.76 -4.62 8.74
C LEU A 112 -19.92 -5.12 7.88
N ASN A 113 -20.61 -6.18 8.27
CA ASN A 113 -21.73 -6.72 7.51
C ASN A 113 -22.87 -5.69 7.36
N GLU A 114 -23.14 -4.88 8.39
CA GLU A 114 -24.08 -3.74 8.28
C GLU A 114 -23.62 -2.70 7.26
N MET A 115 -22.32 -2.47 7.11
CA MET A 115 -21.79 -1.56 6.08
C MET A 115 -21.93 -2.16 4.68
N LEU A 116 -21.56 -3.43 4.51
CA LEU A 116 -21.63 -4.12 3.23
C LEU A 116 -23.05 -4.24 2.73
N SER A 117 -24.03 -4.49 3.62
CA SER A 117 -25.46 -4.57 3.28
C SER A 117 -26.07 -3.25 2.80
N ILE A 118 -25.34 -2.12 2.83
CA ILE A 118 -25.83 -0.83 2.29
C ILE A 118 -25.92 -0.86 0.76
N SER A 119 -25.01 -1.59 0.10
CA SER A 119 -24.95 -1.64 -1.36
C SER A 119 -24.22 -2.88 -1.84
N ASP A 120 -24.79 -3.56 -2.85
CA ASP A 120 -24.16 -4.69 -3.54
C ASP A 120 -22.79 -4.30 -4.16
N GLU A 121 -22.63 -3.04 -4.59
CA GLU A 121 -21.35 -2.55 -5.10
C GLU A 121 -20.26 -2.51 -4.01
N LEU A 122 -20.62 -2.11 -2.78
CA LEU A 122 -19.67 -2.07 -1.66
C LEU A 122 -19.30 -3.48 -1.21
N ASP A 123 -20.28 -4.37 -1.14
CA ASP A 123 -20.09 -5.77 -0.79
C ASP A 123 -19.18 -6.46 -1.80
N ARG A 124 -19.51 -6.37 -3.08
CA ARG A 124 -18.71 -6.93 -4.17
C ARG A 124 -17.31 -6.29 -4.27
N GLY A 125 -17.19 -4.99 -4.03
CA GLY A 125 -15.89 -4.31 -3.94
C GLY A 125 -15.04 -4.83 -2.78
N TYR A 126 -15.67 -5.14 -1.65
CA TYR A 126 -14.99 -5.76 -0.52
C TYR A 126 -14.47 -7.16 -0.87
N ASP A 127 -15.27 -7.99 -1.55
CA ASP A 127 -14.85 -9.32 -2.00
C ASP A 127 -13.68 -9.25 -2.99
N LEU A 128 -13.73 -8.33 -3.95
CA LEU A 128 -12.61 -8.11 -4.89
C LEU A 128 -11.32 -7.69 -4.16
N LYS A 129 -11.42 -6.86 -3.13
CA LYS A 129 -10.29 -6.49 -2.27
C LYS A 129 -9.77 -7.72 -1.50
N GLU A 130 -10.64 -8.55 -0.92
CA GLU A 130 -10.24 -9.75 -0.19
C GLU A 130 -9.50 -10.74 -1.11
N LEU A 131 -10.03 -10.97 -2.32
CA LEU A 131 -9.41 -11.85 -3.31
C LEU A 131 -8.02 -11.32 -3.73
N PHE A 132 -7.91 -10.01 -3.97
CA PHE A 132 -6.60 -9.40 -4.29
C PHE A 132 -5.57 -9.59 -3.18
N LEU A 133 -5.98 -9.36 -1.93
CA LEU A 133 -5.11 -9.56 -0.78
C LEU A 133 -4.74 -11.03 -0.58
N ASP A 134 -5.63 -11.94 -0.93
CA ASP A 134 -5.35 -13.37 -0.91
C ASP A 134 -4.27 -13.75 -1.93
N ILE A 135 -4.40 -13.26 -3.18
CA ILE A 135 -3.38 -13.41 -4.22
C ILE A 135 -2.02 -12.89 -3.73
N VAL A 136 -1.98 -11.66 -3.20
CA VAL A 136 -0.73 -11.04 -2.72
C VAL A 136 -0.06 -11.85 -1.61
N ASN A 137 -0.84 -12.51 -0.75
CA ASN A 137 -0.30 -13.26 0.39
C ASN A 137 0.07 -14.70 0.05
N ASN A 138 -0.67 -15.36 -0.84
CA ASN A 138 -0.63 -16.80 -1.03
C ASN A 138 -0.06 -17.23 -2.39
N SER A 139 -0.16 -16.41 -3.45
CA SER A 139 0.42 -16.76 -4.74
C SER A 139 1.95 -16.82 -4.71
N THR A 140 2.50 -17.68 -5.54
CA THR A 140 3.93 -17.78 -5.81
C THR A 140 4.31 -16.95 -7.04
N TYR A 141 5.61 -16.86 -7.33
CA TYR A 141 6.07 -16.17 -8.55
C TYR A 141 5.51 -16.83 -9.83
N GLU A 142 5.36 -18.16 -9.82
CA GLU A 142 4.87 -18.94 -10.95
C GLU A 142 3.37 -18.79 -11.19
N THR A 143 2.57 -18.54 -10.14
CA THR A 143 1.10 -18.45 -10.24
C THR A 143 0.57 -17.01 -10.26
N ALA A 144 1.36 -16.04 -9.75
CA ALA A 144 0.91 -14.67 -9.53
C ALA A 144 0.39 -13.98 -10.79
N GLU A 145 1.00 -14.22 -11.95
CA GLU A 145 0.56 -13.61 -13.20
C GLU A 145 -0.85 -14.07 -13.57
N GLN A 146 -1.09 -15.38 -13.56
CA GLN A 146 -2.38 -15.96 -13.87
C GLN A 146 -3.46 -15.54 -12.86
N ASP A 147 -3.14 -15.58 -11.58
CA ASP A 147 -4.07 -15.20 -10.51
C ASP A 147 -4.48 -13.71 -10.62
N LEU A 148 -3.52 -12.82 -10.94
CA LEU A 148 -3.79 -11.40 -11.15
C LEU A 148 -4.61 -11.14 -12.42
N LEU A 149 -4.38 -11.88 -13.51
CA LEU A 149 -5.18 -11.76 -14.72
C LEU A 149 -6.64 -12.17 -14.47
N ILE A 150 -6.88 -13.26 -13.76
CA ILE A 150 -8.21 -13.68 -13.34
C ILE A 150 -8.89 -12.60 -12.50
N TRP A 151 -8.16 -12.01 -11.55
CA TRP A 151 -8.68 -10.92 -10.73
C TRP A 151 -9.04 -9.67 -11.56
N ILE A 152 -8.21 -9.31 -12.53
CA ILE A 152 -8.45 -8.19 -13.45
C ILE A 152 -9.76 -8.42 -14.24
N ASP A 153 -9.98 -9.62 -14.74
CA ASP A 153 -11.20 -9.96 -15.47
C ASP A 153 -12.44 -9.88 -14.57
N LEU A 154 -12.36 -10.37 -13.33
CA LEU A 154 -13.43 -10.24 -12.33
C LEU A 154 -13.74 -8.76 -12.02
N CYS A 155 -12.74 -7.90 -11.98
CA CYS A 155 -12.94 -6.45 -11.80
C CYS A 155 -13.70 -5.86 -13.00
N LYS A 156 -13.31 -6.20 -14.24
CA LYS A 156 -13.99 -5.74 -15.46
C LYS A 156 -15.45 -6.22 -15.50
N GLU A 157 -15.71 -7.46 -15.13
CA GLU A 157 -17.07 -8.05 -15.06
C GLU A 157 -17.93 -7.43 -13.95
N SER A 158 -17.33 -6.93 -12.89
CA SER A 158 -18.05 -6.35 -11.75
C SER A 158 -18.84 -5.10 -12.11
N LYS A 159 -18.43 -4.38 -13.18
CA LYS A 159 -18.97 -3.08 -13.62
C LYS A 159 -18.85 -1.97 -12.57
N ILE A 160 -17.98 -2.16 -11.57
CA ILE A 160 -17.68 -1.15 -10.55
C ILE A 160 -16.57 -0.23 -11.09
N PRO A 161 -16.86 1.06 -11.35
CA PRO A 161 -15.90 1.94 -12.03
C PRO A 161 -14.55 2.04 -11.33
N GLU A 162 -14.55 2.14 -10.02
CA GLU A 162 -13.35 2.28 -9.20
C GLU A 162 -12.44 1.04 -9.29
N PHE A 163 -13.02 -0.16 -9.33
CA PHE A 163 -12.27 -1.41 -9.51
C PHE A 163 -11.82 -1.65 -10.95
N ILE A 164 -12.59 -1.18 -11.94
CA ILE A 164 -12.16 -1.21 -13.35
C ILE A 164 -10.93 -0.32 -13.53
N GLU A 165 -10.92 0.89 -12.98
CA GLU A 165 -9.78 1.80 -13.05
C GLU A 165 -8.55 1.22 -12.31
N ALA A 166 -8.76 0.70 -11.10
CA ALA A 166 -7.70 0.07 -10.33
C ALA A 166 -7.12 -1.14 -11.06
N SER A 167 -7.95 -2.01 -11.64
CA SER A 167 -7.51 -3.19 -12.39
C SER A 167 -6.71 -2.81 -13.64
N SER A 168 -7.10 -1.75 -14.34
CA SER A 168 -6.33 -1.23 -15.50
C SER A 168 -4.94 -0.76 -15.09
N THR A 169 -4.81 -0.14 -13.91
CA THR A 169 -3.50 0.24 -13.37
C THR A 169 -2.66 -1.00 -13.03
N ILE A 170 -3.25 -2.02 -12.41
CA ILE A 170 -2.56 -3.29 -12.13
C ILE A 170 -2.12 -3.98 -13.41
N GLU A 171 -2.98 -4.00 -14.44
CA GLU A 171 -2.68 -4.60 -15.75
C GLU A 171 -1.47 -3.91 -16.43
N ASN A 172 -1.41 -2.58 -16.41
CA ASN A 172 -0.31 -1.80 -16.98
C ASN A 172 1.03 -2.07 -16.27
N TRP A 173 0.99 -2.39 -14.99
CA TRP A 173 2.19 -2.66 -14.18
C TRP A 173 2.42 -4.15 -13.93
N LEU A 174 1.64 -5.04 -14.54
CA LEU A 174 1.61 -6.48 -14.25
C LEU A 174 3.00 -7.14 -14.21
N PRO A 175 3.90 -6.98 -15.22
CA PRO A 175 5.20 -7.66 -15.20
C PRO A 175 6.10 -7.24 -14.01
N TYR A 176 5.94 -5.99 -13.57
CA TYR A 176 6.72 -5.42 -12.46
C TYR A 176 6.12 -5.77 -11.10
N ILE A 177 4.79 -5.93 -11.04
CA ILE A 177 4.07 -6.43 -9.85
C ILE A 177 4.40 -7.91 -9.65
N VAL A 178 4.33 -8.74 -10.70
CA VAL A 178 4.70 -10.16 -10.66
C VAL A 178 6.13 -10.34 -10.16
N SER A 179 7.05 -9.45 -10.58
CA SER A 179 8.43 -9.47 -10.07
C SER A 179 8.54 -9.31 -8.55
N SER A 180 7.53 -8.74 -7.87
CA SER A 180 7.51 -8.61 -6.41
C SER A 180 7.25 -9.93 -5.68
N PHE A 181 6.79 -10.96 -6.40
CA PHE A 181 6.56 -12.29 -5.82
C PHE A 181 7.82 -13.17 -5.78
N ILE A 182 8.92 -12.76 -6.46
CA ILE A 182 10.21 -13.47 -6.41
C ILE A 182 10.72 -13.56 -4.96
N ASP A 183 10.61 -12.47 -4.20
CA ASP A 183 10.99 -12.46 -2.78
C ASP A 183 10.13 -11.45 -2.01
N LYS A 184 9.47 -11.92 -0.95
CA LYS A 184 8.62 -11.09 -0.08
C LYS A 184 9.38 -9.94 0.62
N ARG A 185 10.71 -10.00 0.66
CA ARG A 185 11.58 -8.95 1.22
C ARG A 185 11.79 -7.76 0.28
N TYR A 186 11.38 -7.86 -0.99
CA TYR A 186 11.49 -6.76 -1.95
C TYR A 186 10.44 -5.69 -1.65
N ASN A 187 10.81 -4.75 -0.79
CA ASN A 187 9.98 -3.60 -0.40
C ASN A 187 10.84 -2.37 -0.14
N ASN A 188 10.20 -1.20 -0.12
CA ASN A 188 10.84 0.10 0.14
C ASN A 188 11.02 0.41 1.62
N ALA A 189 10.74 -0.51 2.56
CA ALA A 189 10.74 -0.23 4.00
C ALA A 189 12.07 0.36 4.49
N TYR A 190 13.21 -0.10 3.94
CA TYR A 190 14.52 0.48 4.27
C TYR A 190 14.62 1.94 3.82
N THR A 191 14.21 2.24 2.58
CA THR A 191 14.24 3.60 2.02
C THR A 191 13.28 4.53 2.75
N GLU A 192 12.08 4.03 3.10
CA GLU A 192 11.11 4.78 3.90
C GLU A 192 11.64 5.08 5.32
N GLY A 193 12.23 4.09 5.98
CA GLY A 193 12.88 4.28 7.28
C GLY A 193 14.00 5.31 7.22
N LEU A 194 14.81 5.28 6.16
CA LEU A 194 15.85 6.27 5.91
C LEU A 194 15.26 7.66 5.67
N ASN A 195 14.24 7.77 4.83
CA ASN A 195 13.56 9.04 4.55
C ASN A 195 12.91 9.62 5.81
N ASN A 196 12.33 8.79 6.66
CA ASN A 196 11.77 9.23 7.95
C ASN A 196 12.88 9.76 8.88
N LYS A 197 14.02 9.07 8.94
CA LYS A 197 15.20 9.53 9.70
C LYS A 197 15.70 10.89 9.19
N ILE A 198 15.78 11.08 7.87
CA ILE A 198 16.14 12.34 7.23
C ILE A 198 15.16 13.46 7.60
N LYS A 199 13.85 13.18 7.56
CA LYS A 199 12.80 14.13 7.96
C LYS A 199 12.94 14.55 9.43
N VAL A 200 13.25 13.61 10.32
CA VAL A 200 13.51 13.89 11.76
C VAL A 200 14.74 14.79 11.91
N ILE A 201 15.86 14.45 11.27
CA ILE A 201 17.09 15.26 11.31
C ILE A 201 16.83 16.70 10.82
N LYS A 202 16.09 16.83 9.73
CA LYS A 202 15.69 18.14 9.17
C LYS A 202 14.85 18.94 10.18
N ARG A 203 13.91 18.30 10.85
CA ARG A 203 13.00 18.91 11.83
C ARG A 203 13.74 19.37 13.08
N ASN A 204 14.62 18.53 13.62
CA ASN A 204 15.40 18.82 14.82
C ASN A 204 16.42 19.96 14.64
N ALA A 205 16.73 20.32 13.41
CA ALA A 205 17.62 21.46 13.11
C ALA A 205 16.86 22.77 12.84
N TYR A 206 15.55 22.79 13.04
CA TYR A 206 14.70 23.97 12.79
C TYR A 206 14.88 24.56 11.37
N GLY A 207 15.30 23.72 10.43
CA GLY A 207 15.61 24.07 9.05
C GLY A 207 17.11 24.26 8.77
N TYR A 208 17.49 23.98 7.53
CA TYR A 208 18.86 24.22 7.03
C TYR A 208 18.82 25.28 5.95
N LYS A 209 19.59 26.33 6.13
CA LYS A 209 19.78 27.38 5.10
C LYS A 209 20.74 26.93 3.99
N ASN A 210 21.65 25.99 4.28
CA ASN A 210 22.66 25.53 3.35
C ASN A 210 22.55 24.02 3.13
N PHE A 211 22.28 23.63 1.89
CA PHE A 211 22.11 22.22 1.49
C PHE A 211 23.41 21.40 1.66
N ILE A 212 24.58 22.00 1.46
CA ILE A 212 25.86 21.29 1.57
C ILE A 212 26.09 20.85 3.02
N PHE A 213 25.88 21.72 4.00
CA PHE A 213 25.98 21.37 5.42
C PHE A 213 24.93 20.35 5.84
N PHE A 214 23.72 20.46 5.32
CA PHE A 214 22.68 19.45 5.56
C PHE A 214 23.12 18.07 5.04
N ARG A 215 23.62 18.00 3.81
CA ARG A 215 24.12 16.76 3.20
C ARG A 215 25.28 16.16 3.99
N LEU A 216 26.26 16.96 4.39
CA LEU A 216 27.40 16.48 5.19
C LEU A 216 26.96 15.90 6.53
N ARG A 217 26.04 16.58 7.22
CA ARG A 217 25.48 16.08 8.48
C ARG A 217 24.70 14.76 8.30
N LEU A 218 23.91 14.65 7.23
CA LEU A 218 23.22 13.40 6.89
C LEU A 218 24.22 12.27 6.68
N LEU A 219 25.22 12.48 5.84
CA LEU A 219 26.24 11.46 5.56
C LEU A 219 26.98 11.03 6.83
N TYR A 220 27.34 11.97 7.71
CA TYR A 220 27.98 11.66 8.98
C TYR A 220 27.10 10.79 9.88
N ILE A 221 25.83 11.17 10.07
CA ILE A 221 24.88 10.41 10.91
C ILE A 221 24.57 9.02 10.30
N LEU A 222 24.40 8.95 9.00
CA LEU A 222 24.05 7.72 8.32
C LEU A 222 25.23 6.73 8.26
N ASN A 223 26.43 7.20 7.99
CA ASN A 223 27.64 6.37 7.98
C ASN A 223 27.97 5.83 9.39
N GLY A 224 27.80 6.63 10.43
CA GLY A 224 27.98 6.19 11.81
C GLY A 224 26.98 5.10 12.24
N THR A 225 25.76 5.10 11.68
CA THR A 225 24.77 4.02 11.93
C THR A 225 25.05 2.75 11.13
N LEU A 226 25.67 2.84 9.97
CA LEU A 226 26.06 1.67 9.16
C LEU A 226 27.28 0.95 9.76
N SER A 227 28.26 1.68 10.27
CA SER A 227 29.44 1.10 10.96
C SER A 227 29.06 0.42 12.29
N GLY A 228 28.03 0.86 12.98
CA GLY A 228 27.52 0.24 14.22
C GLY A 228 26.79 -1.10 14.00
N ARG A 229 26.25 -1.36 12.82
CA ARG A 229 25.60 -2.65 12.49
C ARG A 229 26.59 -3.75 12.12
N SER A 230 27.74 -3.40 11.54
CA SER A 230 28.78 -4.36 11.21
C SER A 230 29.42 -5.03 12.45
N LYS A 231 29.40 -4.37 13.61
CA LYS A 231 29.98 -4.88 14.88
C LYS A 231 29.05 -5.78 15.72
N LYS A 232 27.78 -5.95 15.34
CA LYS A 232 26.82 -6.78 16.10
C LYS A 232 26.62 -8.20 15.56
N ASN A 233 27.18 -8.53 14.43
CA ASN A 233 27.03 -9.87 13.83
C ASN A 233 28.24 -10.81 14.09
N ASP A 234 29.23 -10.37 14.88
CA ASP A 234 30.39 -11.18 15.25
C ASP A 234 30.43 -11.49 16.76
N LYS A 235 29.27 -11.87 17.31
CA LYS A 235 29.20 -12.49 18.66
C LYS A 235 28.22 -13.62 18.68
#